data_5a6925fb3ff8f6e8dea23bdfaa78acd6
#
_entry.id   5a6925fb3ff8f6e8dea23bdfaa78acd6
#
_cell.length_a   1.000
_cell.length_b   1.000
_cell.length_c   1.000
_cell.angle_alpha   90.00
_cell.angle_beta   90.00
_cell.angle_gamma   90.00
#
_symmetry.space_group_name_H-M   'P 1'
#
loop_
_entity.id
_entity.type
_entity.pdbx_description
1 polymer ?
#
loop_
_entity_poly.entity_id
_entity_poly.type
_entity_poly.pdbx_seq_one_letter_code
_entity_poly.pdbx_strand_id
1 'polypeptide(L)'
;MKLIELNLQRILDLCRKHKVKTLSVFGSILTDRFNDQSDVDLLVDFEPIDHDTFDYVGNYFDLKDSLERLFNRKVDLIEYGKNLNPVFKALVDKKKQLIYG
;
A
#
# COMPACT_ATOMS: atom_id res chain seq x y z
N MET A 1 4.17 -14.45 3.32
CA MET A 1 3.90 -13.44 2.27
C MET A 1 4.97 -13.45 1.19
N LYS A 2 5.02 -14.55 0.50
CA LYS A 2 6.04 -14.76 -0.54
C LYS A 2 6.04 -13.70 -1.64
N LEU A 3 4.85 -13.26 -2.06
CA LEU A 3 4.72 -12.23 -3.09
C LEU A 3 5.42 -10.93 -2.69
N ILE A 4 5.28 -10.52 -1.43
CA ILE A 4 5.92 -9.31 -0.90
C ILE A 4 7.44 -9.53 -0.82
N GLU A 5 7.87 -10.65 -0.28
CA GLU A 5 9.30 -10.95 -0.12
C GLU A 5 10.04 -10.98 -1.46
N LEU A 6 9.44 -11.59 -2.48
CA LEU A 6 10.04 -11.68 -3.81
C LEU A 6 10.21 -10.32 -4.48
N ASN A 7 9.37 -9.34 -4.11
CA ASN A 7 9.37 -8.03 -4.73
C ASN A 7 9.82 -6.92 -3.79
N LEU A 8 10.35 -7.29 -2.62
CA LEU A 8 10.59 -6.33 -1.53
C LEU A 8 11.45 -5.15 -1.95
N GLN A 9 12.58 -5.38 -2.61
CA GLN A 9 13.48 -4.30 -3.00
C GLN A 9 12.79 -3.28 -3.92
N ARG A 10 12.02 -3.77 -4.88
CA ARG A 10 11.29 -2.91 -5.81
C ARG A 10 10.17 -2.14 -5.11
N ILE A 11 9.51 -2.78 -4.13
CA ILE A 11 8.50 -2.11 -3.31
C ILE A 11 9.13 -0.96 -2.54
N LEU A 12 10.27 -1.20 -1.90
CA LEU A 12 10.98 -0.16 -1.15
C LEU A 12 11.41 1.00 -2.04
N ASP A 13 11.90 0.70 -3.25
CA ASP A 13 12.29 1.73 -4.21
C ASP A 13 11.08 2.57 -4.63
N LEU A 14 9.92 1.95 -4.88
CA LEU A 14 8.69 2.66 -5.20
C LEU A 14 8.23 3.54 -4.05
N CYS A 15 8.34 3.07 -2.82
CA CYS A 15 8.00 3.85 -1.63
C CYS A 15 8.84 5.12 -1.54
N ARG A 16 10.15 5.01 -1.75
CA ARG A 16 11.04 6.17 -1.72
C ARG A 16 10.73 7.15 -2.83
N LYS A 17 10.50 6.65 -4.03
CA LYS A 17 10.17 7.47 -5.20
C LYS A 17 8.87 8.25 -5.01
N HIS A 18 7.88 7.63 -4.39
CA HIS A 18 6.53 8.20 -4.27
C HIS A 18 6.25 8.87 -2.93
N LYS A 19 7.29 9.17 -2.15
CA LYS A 19 7.19 9.89 -0.88
C LYS A 19 6.31 9.18 0.15
N VAL A 20 6.37 7.87 0.18
CA VAL A 20 5.65 7.07 1.16
C VAL A 20 6.34 7.18 2.50
N LYS A 21 5.56 7.40 3.56
CA LYS A 21 6.02 7.35 4.94
C LYS A 21 5.94 5.93 5.47
N THR A 22 4.78 5.29 5.33
CA THR A 22 4.58 3.90 5.71
C THR A 22 3.76 3.16 4.67
N LEU A 23 4.05 1.88 4.48
CA LEU A 23 3.27 0.97 3.65
C LEU A 23 3.06 -0.32 4.41
N SER A 24 1.82 -0.77 4.50
CA SER A 24 1.47 -2.00 5.20
C SER A 24 0.56 -2.87 4.33
N VAL A 25 0.59 -4.18 4.52
CA VAL A 25 -0.37 -5.10 3.91
C VAL A 25 -1.46 -5.47 4.91
N PHE A 26 -2.64 -5.76 4.40
CA PHE A 26 -3.74 -6.28 5.18
C PHE A 26 -4.62 -7.18 4.31
N GLY A 27 -5.67 -7.75 4.89
CA GLY A 27 -6.66 -8.51 4.15
C GLY A 27 -6.22 -9.92 3.78
N SER A 28 -6.67 -10.40 2.63
CA SER A 28 -6.55 -11.82 2.26
C SER A 28 -5.12 -12.35 2.17
N ILE A 29 -4.15 -11.48 1.82
CA ILE A 29 -2.74 -11.88 1.72
C ILE A 29 -2.19 -12.40 3.07
N LEU A 30 -2.80 -12.01 4.18
CA LEU A 30 -2.44 -12.45 5.52
C LEU A 30 -3.13 -13.75 5.93
N THR A 31 -3.87 -14.38 5.02
CA THR A 31 -4.67 -15.59 5.28
C THR A 31 -4.35 -16.68 4.28
N ASP A 32 -4.81 -17.90 4.58
CA ASP A 32 -4.68 -19.05 3.68
C ASP A 32 -5.59 -18.95 2.44
N ARG A 33 -6.49 -17.96 2.42
CA ARG A 33 -7.39 -17.73 1.29
C ARG A 33 -6.73 -17.02 0.12
N PHE A 34 -5.55 -16.45 0.32
CA PHE A 34 -4.84 -15.71 -0.72
C PHE A 34 -4.42 -16.69 -1.83
N ASN A 35 -4.80 -16.34 -3.06
CA ASN A 35 -4.48 -17.15 -4.24
C ASN A 35 -4.22 -16.24 -5.45
N ASP A 36 -4.02 -16.82 -6.62
CA ASP A 36 -3.68 -16.09 -7.84
C ASP A 36 -4.76 -15.11 -8.30
N GLN A 37 -5.99 -15.26 -7.82
CA GLN A 37 -7.12 -14.40 -8.17
C GLN A 37 -7.36 -13.30 -7.12
N SER A 38 -6.65 -13.33 -6.01
CA SER A 38 -6.84 -12.37 -4.93
C SER A 38 -6.15 -11.05 -5.23
N ASP A 39 -6.82 -9.94 -4.85
CA ASP A 39 -6.22 -8.61 -4.88
C ASP A 39 -5.20 -8.48 -3.75
N VAL A 40 -4.25 -7.56 -3.92
CA VAL A 40 -3.33 -7.17 -2.83
C VAL A 40 -3.89 -5.91 -2.17
N ASP A 41 -4.15 -6.00 -0.87
CA ASP A 41 -4.69 -4.87 -0.09
C ASP A 41 -3.54 -4.18 0.67
N LEU A 42 -3.35 -2.91 0.38
CA LEU A 42 -2.26 -2.11 0.95
C LEU A 42 -2.81 -0.85 1.62
N LEU A 43 -2.20 -0.51 2.74
CA LEU A 43 -2.42 0.77 3.43
C LEU A 43 -1.19 1.64 3.22
N VAL A 44 -1.39 2.84 2.69
CA VAL A 44 -0.30 3.80 2.46
C VAL A 44 -0.52 5.07 3.28
N ASP A 45 0.55 5.54 3.93
CA ASP A 45 0.61 6.87 4.53
C ASP A 45 1.75 7.61 3.86
N PHE A 46 1.49 8.81 3.34
CA PHE A 46 2.49 9.60 2.65
C PHE A 46 3.16 10.60 3.59
N GLU A 47 4.41 10.95 3.27
CA GLU A 47 5.10 12.04 3.95
C GLU A 47 4.30 13.34 3.75
N PRO A 48 4.42 14.32 4.68
CA PRO A 48 3.81 15.62 4.47
C PRO A 48 4.25 16.23 3.15
N ILE A 49 3.29 16.67 2.35
CA ILE A 49 3.52 17.12 0.98
C ILE A 49 2.98 18.54 0.82
N ASP A 50 3.77 19.38 0.11
CA ASP A 50 3.32 20.71 -0.28
C ASP A 50 2.38 20.58 -1.48
N HIS A 51 1.09 20.74 -1.25
CA HIS A 51 0.06 20.60 -2.28
C HIS A 51 0.16 21.67 -3.39
N ASP A 52 0.85 22.78 -3.15
CA ASP A 52 1.03 23.82 -4.15
C ASP A 52 2.07 23.46 -5.20
N THR A 53 3.03 22.60 -4.85
CA THR A 53 4.16 22.26 -5.72
C THR A 53 4.21 20.78 -6.11
N PHE A 54 3.34 19.94 -5.54
CA PHE A 54 3.38 18.51 -5.74
C PHE A 54 2.03 17.96 -6.17
N ASP A 55 2.03 17.16 -7.25
CA ASP A 55 0.82 16.50 -7.73
C ASP A 55 0.53 15.25 -6.90
N TYR A 56 -0.23 15.44 -5.83
CA TYR A 56 -0.59 14.37 -4.90
C TYR A 56 -1.40 13.26 -5.56
N VAL A 57 -2.42 13.64 -6.32
CA VAL A 57 -3.33 12.69 -6.97
C VAL A 57 -2.59 11.85 -8.01
N GLY A 58 -1.79 12.50 -8.85
CA GLY A 58 -0.97 11.81 -9.84
C GLY A 58 0.03 10.87 -9.20
N ASN A 59 0.65 11.28 -8.10
CA ASN A 59 1.59 10.44 -7.35
C ASN A 59 0.92 9.17 -6.80
N TYR A 60 -0.29 9.32 -6.26
CA TYR A 60 -1.06 8.19 -5.75
C TYR A 60 -1.36 7.16 -6.85
N PHE A 61 -1.90 7.61 -7.97
CA PHE A 61 -2.24 6.71 -9.07
C PHE A 61 -1.01 6.10 -9.74
N ASP A 62 0.08 6.84 -9.83
CA ASP A 62 1.34 6.31 -10.37
C ASP A 62 1.91 5.20 -9.47
N LEU A 63 1.85 5.39 -8.14
CA LEU A 63 2.24 4.36 -7.20
C LEU A 63 1.36 3.11 -7.33
N LYS A 64 0.05 3.31 -7.38
CA LYS A 64 -0.90 2.19 -7.52
C LYS A 64 -0.65 1.40 -8.81
N ASP A 65 -0.50 2.10 -9.94
CA ASP A 65 -0.20 1.48 -11.23
C ASP A 65 1.12 0.70 -11.20
N SER A 66 2.15 1.28 -10.61
CA SER A 66 3.45 0.64 -10.51
C SER A 66 3.40 -0.64 -9.69
N LEU A 67 2.65 -0.61 -8.59
CA LEU A 67 2.45 -1.80 -7.75
C LEU A 67 1.64 -2.87 -8.48
N GLU A 68 0.61 -2.48 -9.23
CA GLU A 68 -0.18 -3.43 -10.01
C GLU A 68 0.65 -4.12 -11.09
N ARG A 69 1.52 -3.38 -11.75
CA ARG A 69 2.45 -3.96 -12.74
C ARG A 69 3.46 -4.89 -12.07
N LEU A 70 3.97 -4.49 -10.92
CA LEU A 70 4.95 -5.27 -10.18
C LEU A 70 4.38 -6.63 -9.75
N PHE A 71 3.16 -6.64 -9.21
CA PHE A 71 2.51 -7.86 -8.75
C PHE A 71 1.76 -8.60 -9.85
N ASN A 72 1.54 -7.96 -10.99
CA ASN A 72 0.73 -8.48 -12.10
C ASN A 72 -0.66 -8.89 -11.60
N ARG A 73 -1.28 -8.03 -10.78
CA ARG A 73 -2.63 -8.20 -10.24
C ARG A 73 -3.17 -6.89 -9.72
N LYS A 74 -4.46 -6.87 -9.46
CA LYS A 74 -5.12 -5.69 -8.91
C LYS A 74 -4.61 -5.37 -7.50
N VAL A 75 -4.37 -4.10 -7.24
CA VAL A 75 -3.98 -3.58 -5.92
C VAL A 75 -5.08 -2.66 -5.42
N ASP A 76 -5.53 -2.89 -4.20
CA ASP A 76 -6.41 -2.00 -3.48
C ASP A 76 -5.54 -1.15 -2.56
N LEU A 77 -5.25 0.09 -2.98
CA LEU A 77 -4.36 1.00 -2.26
C LEU A 77 -5.18 2.00 -1.47
N ILE A 78 -5.28 1.78 -0.16
CA ILE A 78 -6.07 2.62 0.74
C ILE A 78 -5.16 3.57 1.48
N GLU A 79 -5.51 4.86 1.45
CA GLU A 79 -4.78 5.89 2.17
C GLU A 79 -5.12 5.83 3.66
N TYR A 80 -4.09 5.64 4.49
CA TYR A 80 -4.21 5.62 5.94
C TYR A 80 -4.14 7.05 6.47
N GLY A 81 -5.18 7.48 7.19
CA GLY A 81 -5.21 8.84 7.71
C GLY A 81 -6.52 9.20 8.40
N LYS A 82 -6.71 10.51 8.61
CA LYS A 82 -7.83 11.05 9.40
C LYS A 82 -9.21 10.73 8.81
N ASN A 83 -9.28 10.58 7.49
CA ASN A 83 -10.56 10.34 6.78
C ASN A 83 -10.92 8.88 6.69
N LEU A 84 -10.07 8.00 7.18
CA LEU A 84 -10.35 6.57 7.19
C LEU A 84 -11.40 6.27 8.25
N ASN A 85 -12.40 5.45 7.89
CA ASN A 85 -13.45 5.04 8.81
C ASN A 85 -12.85 4.49 10.11
N PRO A 86 -13.25 5.02 11.30
CA PRO A 86 -12.64 4.61 12.57
C PRO A 86 -12.77 3.12 12.89
N VAL A 87 -13.88 2.49 12.50
CA VAL A 87 -14.09 1.06 12.73
C VAL A 87 -13.14 0.25 11.87
N PHE A 88 -13.04 0.60 10.59
CA PHE A 88 -12.11 -0.04 9.67
C PHE A 88 -10.67 0.14 10.14
N LYS A 89 -10.30 1.36 10.54
CA LYS A 89 -8.97 1.66 11.05
C LYS A 89 -8.61 0.79 12.25
N ALA A 90 -9.53 0.66 13.22
CA ALA A 90 -9.30 -0.17 14.38
C ALA A 90 -9.09 -1.65 14.02
N LEU A 91 -9.86 -2.14 13.06
CA LEU A 91 -9.74 -3.53 12.61
C LEU A 91 -8.41 -3.80 11.89
N VAL A 92 -8.02 -2.93 10.97
CA VAL A 92 -6.77 -3.13 10.21
C VAL A 92 -5.55 -2.92 11.08
N ASP A 93 -5.59 -2.00 12.05
CA ASP A 93 -4.47 -1.74 12.96
C ASP A 93 -4.07 -2.98 13.76
N LYS A 94 -5.02 -3.86 14.02
CA LYS A 94 -4.74 -5.10 14.76
C LYS A 94 -4.04 -6.15 13.90
N LYS A 95 -4.23 -6.12 12.58
CA LYS A 95 -3.82 -7.21 11.70
C LYS A 95 -2.81 -6.81 10.63
N LYS A 96 -2.72 -5.52 10.30
CA LYS A 96 -1.80 -5.06 9.25
C LYS A 96 -0.37 -5.43 9.58
N GLN A 97 0.42 -5.69 8.54
CA GLN A 97 1.85 -5.93 8.68
C GLN A 97 2.62 -4.88 7.91
N LEU A 98 3.56 -4.23 8.58
CA LEU A 98 4.37 -3.17 8.00
C LEU A 98 5.36 -3.73 7.00
N ILE A 99 5.45 -3.08 5.82
CA ILE A 99 6.46 -3.38 4.80
C ILE A 99 7.55 -2.31 4.79
N TYR A 100 7.17 -1.05 4.88
CA TYR A 100 8.06 0.10 4.78
C TYR A 100 7.71 1.15 5.83
N GLY A 101 8.74 1.68 6.47
CA GLY A 101 8.54 2.74 7.48
C GLY A 101 8.88 2.44 8.91
#